data_d97ae97b6385353bc87afc53f2ea2d2a
#
_entry.id   d97ae97b6385353bc87afc53f2ea2d2a
#
_cell.length_a   1.000
_cell.length_b   1.000
_cell.length_c   1.000
_cell.angle_alpha   90.00
_cell.angle_beta   90.00
_cell.angle_gamma   90.00
#
_symmetry.space_group_name_H-M   'P 1'
#
loop_
_entity.id
_entity.type
_entity.pdbx_description
1 polymer ?
#
loop_
_entity_poly.entity_id
_entity_poly.type
_entity_poly.pdbx_seq_one_letter_code
_entity_poly.pdbx_strand_id
1 'polypeptide(L)'
;MLDANTLAKGCALQPDDVYCLPLPRAAGVEGYYYARSMPTSLQLAQAAELFDAHPLVGVLGPALPLYAGCAAEKARRWQQQKPAVQAKLSALVCPLPLDETPPPLPNGGCLLVRGAAFPQGLPPLQTESDFWLVPLLAQYNGYASATFETAAQCAARADVLDAALAAQRGVGPVFRLMGRTVKNALRKRKESAR
;
A
#
# COMPACT_ATOMS: atom_id res chain seq x y z
N MET A 1 6.34 -13.20 -10.52
CA MET A 1 6.35 -11.72 -10.54
C MET A 1 6.04 -11.28 -11.96
N LEU A 2 5.06 -10.41 -12.14
CA LEU A 2 4.75 -9.83 -13.46
C LEU A 2 5.75 -8.72 -13.77
N ASP A 3 6.29 -8.74 -14.97
CA ASP A 3 7.20 -7.69 -15.43
C ASP A 3 6.45 -6.45 -15.97
N ALA A 4 7.15 -5.32 -16.08
CA ALA A 4 6.56 -4.06 -16.49
C ALA A 4 5.97 -4.10 -17.92
N ASN A 5 6.56 -4.89 -18.85
CA ASN A 5 6.03 -5.01 -20.20
C ASN A 5 4.72 -5.78 -20.25
N THR A 6 4.60 -6.84 -19.44
CA THR A 6 3.35 -7.59 -19.28
C THR A 6 2.27 -6.71 -18.68
N LEU A 7 2.59 -5.98 -17.61
CA LEU A 7 1.64 -5.05 -16.97
C LEU A 7 1.20 -3.93 -17.91
N ALA A 8 2.12 -3.40 -18.73
CA ALA A 8 1.81 -2.34 -19.69
C ALA A 8 0.82 -2.75 -20.79
N LYS A 9 0.71 -4.04 -21.09
CA LYS A 9 -0.21 -4.58 -22.11
C LYS A 9 -1.51 -5.09 -21.52
N GLY A 10 -1.56 -5.27 -20.20
CA GLY A 10 -2.59 -6.08 -19.52
C GLY A 10 -2.35 -7.57 -19.72
N CYS A 11 -2.90 -8.38 -18.84
CA CYS A 11 -2.72 -9.83 -18.90
C CYS A 11 -3.89 -10.59 -18.28
N ALA A 12 -4.16 -11.77 -18.84
CA ALA A 12 -5.01 -12.76 -18.21
C ALA A 12 -4.28 -13.38 -17.00
N LEU A 13 -5.02 -13.65 -15.94
CA LEU A 13 -4.51 -14.29 -14.74
C LEU A 13 -5.17 -15.67 -14.58
N GLN A 14 -4.42 -16.65 -14.12
CA GLN A 14 -5.00 -17.94 -13.75
C GLN A 14 -5.65 -17.80 -12.36
N PRO A 15 -6.88 -18.31 -12.16
CA PRO A 15 -7.63 -18.10 -10.92
C PRO A 15 -6.92 -18.60 -9.67
N ASP A 16 -6.21 -19.70 -9.76
CA ASP A 16 -5.54 -20.38 -8.64
C ASP A 16 -4.16 -19.80 -8.30
N ASP A 17 -3.65 -18.91 -9.15
CA ASP A 17 -2.33 -18.35 -8.98
C ASP A 17 -2.33 -17.06 -8.18
N VAL A 18 -1.20 -16.80 -7.52
CA VAL A 18 -0.89 -15.53 -6.85
C VAL A 18 0.21 -14.80 -7.63
N TYR A 19 -0.04 -13.55 -7.95
CA TYR A 19 0.86 -12.71 -8.73
C TYR A 19 1.41 -11.57 -7.89
N CYS A 20 2.69 -11.27 -8.06
CA CYS A 20 3.32 -10.09 -7.49
C CYS A 20 3.38 -8.97 -8.54
N LEU A 21 2.71 -7.86 -8.26
CA LEU A 21 2.68 -6.65 -9.08
C LEU A 21 3.62 -5.61 -8.47
N PRO A 22 4.77 -5.31 -9.08
CA PRO A 22 5.60 -4.21 -8.64
C PRO A 22 4.88 -2.88 -8.90
N LEU A 23 4.83 -2.03 -7.90
CA LEU A 23 4.25 -0.70 -8.01
C LEU A 23 5.29 0.30 -8.53
N PRO A 24 4.88 1.32 -9.28
CA PRO A 24 5.77 2.38 -9.72
C PRO A 24 6.40 3.06 -8.50
N ARG A 25 7.68 3.38 -8.64
CA ARG A 25 8.45 4.01 -7.55
C ARG A 25 7.98 5.45 -7.37
N ALA A 26 7.40 5.75 -6.23
CA ALA A 26 7.12 7.14 -5.87
C ALA A 26 8.41 7.90 -5.57
N ALA A 27 8.42 9.19 -5.83
CA ALA A 27 9.52 10.06 -5.45
C ALA A 27 9.47 10.39 -3.94
N GLY A 28 10.62 10.79 -3.38
CA GLY A 28 10.72 11.26 -2.01
C GLY A 28 10.80 10.15 -0.95
N VAL A 29 10.56 10.53 0.30
CA VAL A 29 10.72 9.66 1.48
C VAL A 29 9.76 8.48 1.45
N GLU A 30 8.55 8.71 1.02
CA GLU A 30 7.54 7.66 0.90
C GLU A 30 7.96 6.60 -0.13
N GLY A 31 8.49 7.02 -1.29
CA GLY A 31 9.07 6.11 -2.28
C GLY A 31 10.24 5.30 -1.73
N TYR A 32 11.10 5.92 -0.90
CA TYR A 32 12.18 5.22 -0.22
C TYR A 32 11.66 4.19 0.79
N TYR A 33 10.64 4.53 1.57
CA TYR A 33 9.97 3.63 2.51
C TYR A 33 9.43 2.40 1.80
N TYR A 34 8.67 2.57 0.71
CA TYR A 34 8.08 1.47 -0.02
C TYR A 34 9.04 0.72 -0.94
N ALA A 35 10.11 1.35 -1.45
CA ALA A 35 11.13 0.65 -2.21
C ALA A 35 11.83 -0.47 -1.42
N ARG A 36 11.84 -0.34 -0.08
CA ARG A 36 12.33 -1.36 0.86
C ARG A 36 11.24 -2.32 1.34
N SER A 37 10.02 -2.18 0.86
CA SER A 37 8.84 -2.97 1.24
C SER A 37 8.57 -4.11 0.25
N MET A 38 9.58 -4.55 -0.48
CA MET A 38 9.46 -5.82 -1.20
C MET A 38 9.35 -6.95 -0.18
N PRO A 39 8.37 -7.85 -0.33
CA PRO A 39 8.16 -8.90 0.63
C PRO A 39 9.36 -9.84 0.69
N THR A 40 9.77 -10.18 1.88
CA THR A 40 10.75 -11.25 2.13
C THR A 40 10.13 -12.60 1.81
N SER A 41 10.95 -13.66 1.66
CA SER A 41 10.43 -15.02 1.46
C SER A 41 9.46 -15.45 2.56
N LEU A 42 9.70 -15.03 3.80
CA LEU A 42 8.79 -15.30 4.92
C LEU A 42 7.45 -14.58 4.74
N GLN A 43 7.44 -13.33 4.33
CA GLN A 43 6.21 -12.57 4.07
C GLN A 43 5.44 -13.13 2.88
N LEU A 44 6.11 -13.64 1.86
CA LEU A 44 5.46 -14.33 0.74
C LEU A 44 4.78 -15.62 1.20
N ALA A 45 5.42 -16.41 2.07
CA ALA A 45 4.81 -17.61 2.65
C ALA A 45 3.59 -17.25 3.51
N GLN A 46 3.70 -16.23 4.37
CA GLN A 46 2.58 -15.72 5.17
C GLN A 46 1.43 -15.19 4.30
N ALA A 47 1.75 -14.55 3.18
CA ALA A 47 0.74 -14.06 2.24
C ALA A 47 0.00 -15.23 1.55
N ALA A 48 0.68 -16.32 1.22
CA ALA A 48 0.05 -17.52 0.68
C ALA A 48 -0.92 -18.12 1.71
N GLU A 49 -0.48 -18.29 2.96
CA GLU A 49 -1.33 -18.76 4.06
C GLU A 49 -2.55 -17.86 4.28
N LEU A 50 -2.38 -16.52 4.18
CA LEU A 50 -3.49 -15.57 4.28
C LEU A 50 -4.50 -15.73 3.13
N PHE A 51 -4.02 -15.94 1.91
CA PHE A 51 -4.90 -16.19 0.78
C PHE A 51 -5.67 -17.50 0.93
N ASP A 52 -5.03 -18.55 1.45
CA ASP A 52 -5.68 -19.85 1.69
C ASP A 52 -6.71 -19.77 2.82
N ALA A 53 -6.38 -19.11 3.92
CA ALA A 53 -7.26 -18.94 5.06
C ALA A 53 -8.44 -17.98 4.79
N HIS A 54 -8.29 -17.04 3.86
CA HIS A 54 -9.26 -16.00 3.57
C HIS A 54 -9.57 -15.94 2.06
N PRO A 55 -10.45 -16.81 1.55
CA PRO A 55 -10.74 -16.90 0.09
C PRO A 55 -11.29 -15.61 -0.52
N LEU A 56 -11.90 -14.73 0.28
CA LEU A 56 -12.40 -13.43 -0.18
C LEU A 56 -11.34 -12.31 -0.18
N VAL A 57 -10.11 -12.57 0.24
CA VAL A 57 -9.01 -11.62 0.07
C VAL A 57 -8.46 -11.78 -1.35
N GLY A 58 -8.53 -10.72 -2.14
CA GLY A 58 -8.05 -10.70 -3.53
C GLY A 58 -6.75 -9.91 -3.71
N VAL A 59 -6.46 -8.97 -2.80
CA VAL A 59 -5.28 -8.10 -2.86
C VAL A 59 -4.62 -8.02 -1.49
N LEU A 60 -3.31 -8.27 -1.44
CA LEU A 60 -2.48 -8.03 -0.27
C LEU A 60 -1.39 -7.02 -0.61
N GLY A 61 -1.25 -6.01 0.24
CA GLY A 61 -0.22 -4.99 0.12
C GLY A 61 0.56 -4.80 1.40
N PRO A 62 1.65 -4.03 1.38
CA PRO A 62 2.29 -3.57 2.59
C PRO A 62 1.33 -2.67 3.37
N ALA A 63 1.45 -2.66 4.69
CA ALA A 63 0.67 -1.76 5.52
C ALA A 63 0.98 -0.29 5.16
N LEU A 64 -0.06 0.53 5.17
CA LEU A 64 0.12 1.97 4.95
C LEU A 64 0.78 2.58 6.19
N PRO A 65 1.75 3.49 6.01
CA PRO A 65 2.38 4.14 7.16
C PRO A 65 1.35 4.98 7.92
N LEU A 66 1.32 4.81 9.23
CA LEU A 66 0.46 5.57 10.16
C LEU A 66 0.96 7.00 10.40
N TYR A 67 1.54 7.61 9.40
CA TYR A 67 2.07 8.97 9.49
C TYR A 67 1.09 9.97 8.88
N ALA A 68 0.68 10.96 9.64
CA ALA A 68 -0.34 11.94 9.23
C ALA A 68 -0.01 12.64 7.90
N GLY A 69 1.28 12.92 7.64
CA GLY A 69 1.74 13.51 6.39
C GLY A 69 1.53 12.58 5.18
N CYS A 70 1.77 11.28 5.35
CA CYS A 70 1.54 10.30 4.28
C CYS A 70 0.04 10.13 3.98
N ALA A 71 -0.81 10.14 5.00
CA ALA A 71 -2.25 10.06 4.82
C ALA A 71 -2.80 11.28 4.06
N ALA A 72 -2.37 12.48 4.44
CA ALA A 72 -2.78 13.72 3.77
C ALA A 72 -2.29 13.77 2.31
N GLU A 73 -1.04 13.37 2.06
CA GLU A 73 -0.49 13.31 0.70
C GLU A 73 -1.23 12.28 -0.16
N LYS A 74 -1.54 11.11 0.40
CA LYS A 74 -2.32 10.08 -0.29
C LYS A 74 -3.72 10.57 -0.63
N ALA A 75 -4.41 11.22 0.29
CA ALA A 75 -5.73 11.81 0.05
C ALA A 75 -5.68 12.87 -1.05
N ARG A 76 -4.68 13.75 -1.03
CA ARG A 76 -4.46 14.76 -2.07
C ARG A 76 -4.23 14.12 -3.46
N ARG A 77 -3.37 13.11 -3.55
CA ARG A 77 -3.10 12.38 -4.80
C ARG A 77 -4.36 11.66 -5.29
N TRP A 78 -5.12 11.05 -4.39
CA TRP A 78 -6.40 10.44 -4.74
C TRP A 78 -7.36 11.43 -5.39
N GLN A 79 -7.55 12.60 -4.79
CA GLN A 79 -8.41 13.63 -5.37
C GLN A 79 -7.96 14.06 -6.77
N GLN A 80 -6.66 14.12 -7.02
CA GLN A 80 -6.11 14.44 -8.34
C GLN A 80 -6.31 13.31 -9.36
N GLN A 81 -6.23 12.07 -8.96
CA GLN A 81 -6.35 10.89 -9.83
C GLN A 81 -7.78 10.38 -10.01
N LYS A 82 -8.66 10.68 -9.06
CA LYS A 82 -10.06 10.18 -9.02
C LYS A 82 -10.81 10.36 -10.34
N PRO A 83 -10.77 11.52 -11.05
CA PRO A 83 -11.46 11.67 -12.33
C PRO A 83 -10.93 10.72 -13.41
N ALA A 84 -9.62 10.52 -13.48
CA ALA A 84 -8.99 9.60 -14.44
C ALA A 84 -9.33 8.15 -14.12
N VAL A 85 -9.31 7.77 -12.83
CA VAL A 85 -9.72 6.43 -12.38
C VAL A 85 -11.20 6.18 -12.69
N GLN A 86 -12.08 7.15 -12.46
CA GLN A 86 -13.52 7.04 -12.78
C GLN A 86 -13.74 6.82 -14.27
N ALA A 87 -13.05 7.57 -15.13
CA ALA A 87 -13.14 7.40 -16.58
C ALA A 87 -12.69 5.99 -17.01
N LYS A 88 -11.63 5.46 -16.43
CA LYS A 88 -11.12 4.11 -16.71
C LYS A 88 -12.10 3.01 -16.23
N LEU A 89 -12.67 3.14 -15.03
CA LEU A 89 -13.70 2.22 -14.54
C LEU A 89 -14.92 2.22 -15.46
N SER A 90 -15.35 3.39 -15.94
CA SER A 90 -16.46 3.50 -16.88
C SER A 90 -16.14 2.79 -18.21
N ALA A 91 -14.93 2.92 -18.72
CA ALA A 91 -14.49 2.23 -19.92
C ALA A 91 -14.42 0.69 -19.76
N LEU A 92 -14.18 0.22 -18.53
CA LEU A 92 -14.20 -1.21 -18.16
C LEU A 92 -15.63 -1.71 -17.80
N VAL A 93 -16.65 -0.88 -18.01
CA VAL A 93 -18.06 -1.19 -17.63
C VAL A 93 -18.18 -1.60 -16.16
N CYS A 94 -17.38 -0.97 -15.30
CA CYS A 94 -17.37 -1.19 -13.87
C CYS A 94 -18.05 0.00 -13.16
N PRO A 95 -19.33 -0.11 -12.77
CA PRO A 95 -20.11 1.01 -12.20
C PRO A 95 -19.84 1.21 -10.70
N LEU A 96 -18.61 0.99 -10.24
CA LEU A 96 -18.24 1.19 -8.84
C LEU A 96 -18.22 2.69 -8.50
N PRO A 97 -19.01 3.15 -7.52
CA PRO A 97 -18.91 4.53 -7.04
C PRO A 97 -17.58 4.74 -6.31
N LEU A 98 -16.93 5.87 -6.57
CA LEU A 98 -15.68 6.22 -5.92
C LEU A 98 -15.92 7.14 -4.71
N ASP A 99 -15.48 6.68 -3.55
CA ASP A 99 -15.52 7.45 -2.31
C ASP A 99 -14.47 8.56 -2.27
N GLU A 100 -14.60 9.46 -1.29
CA GLU A 100 -13.59 10.45 -0.97
C GLU A 100 -12.33 9.80 -0.32
N THR A 101 -12.51 8.67 0.34
CA THR A 101 -11.41 7.89 0.94
C THR A 101 -10.65 7.14 -0.15
N PRO A 102 -9.32 7.30 -0.22
CA PRO A 102 -8.51 6.58 -1.20
C PRO A 102 -8.53 5.06 -0.93
N PRO A 103 -8.58 4.25 -1.99
CA PRO A 103 -8.40 2.80 -1.86
C PRO A 103 -7.05 2.44 -1.20
N PRO A 104 -6.91 1.23 -0.63
CA PRO A 104 -5.68 0.79 0.05
C PRO A 104 -4.56 0.45 -0.94
N LEU A 105 -4.04 1.47 -1.63
CA LEU A 105 -2.89 1.37 -2.53
C LEU A 105 -1.68 2.03 -1.91
N PRO A 106 -0.55 1.32 -1.68
CA PRO A 106 0.69 1.92 -1.22
C PRO A 106 1.41 2.67 -2.35
N ASN A 107 2.25 3.62 -1.98
CA ASN A 107 3.05 4.41 -2.92
C ASN A 107 4.39 3.75 -3.27
N GLY A 108 4.35 2.54 -3.77
CA GLY A 108 5.54 1.75 -4.11
C GLY A 108 5.54 0.38 -3.44
N GLY A 109 6.63 -0.38 -3.58
CA GLY A 109 6.70 -1.77 -3.15
C GLY A 109 6.00 -2.70 -4.13
N CYS A 110 5.16 -3.58 -3.64
CA CYS A 110 4.37 -4.47 -4.49
C CYS A 110 2.99 -4.73 -3.91
N LEU A 111 2.09 -5.18 -4.77
CA LEU A 111 0.85 -5.85 -4.38
C LEU A 111 0.97 -7.33 -4.73
N LEU A 112 0.43 -8.18 -3.88
CA LEU A 112 0.16 -9.57 -4.21
C LEU A 112 -1.32 -9.67 -4.56
N VAL A 113 -1.65 -10.29 -5.68
CA VAL A 113 -3.02 -10.40 -6.14
C VAL A 113 -3.35 -11.86 -6.43
N ARG A 114 -4.54 -12.28 -6.03
CA ARG A 114 -5.12 -13.58 -6.39
C ARG A 114 -5.72 -13.48 -7.78
N GLY A 115 -5.41 -14.40 -8.67
CA GLY A 115 -5.95 -14.41 -10.04
C GLY A 115 -7.46 -14.44 -10.10
N ALA A 116 -8.12 -15.20 -9.21
CA ALA A 116 -9.58 -15.27 -9.12
C ALA A 116 -10.26 -13.92 -8.86
N ALA A 117 -9.57 -12.95 -8.26
CA ALA A 117 -10.10 -11.60 -8.05
C ALA A 117 -10.20 -10.79 -9.36
N PHE A 118 -9.61 -11.28 -10.45
CA PHE A 118 -9.55 -10.61 -11.75
C PHE A 118 -9.97 -11.57 -12.88
N PRO A 119 -11.23 -11.96 -12.93
CA PRO A 119 -11.72 -12.97 -13.90
C PRO A 119 -11.57 -12.50 -15.35
N GLN A 120 -11.51 -11.21 -15.60
CA GLN A 120 -11.25 -10.64 -16.92
C GLN A 120 -9.77 -10.29 -17.14
N GLY A 121 -8.88 -10.67 -16.22
CA GLY A 121 -7.49 -10.28 -16.19
C GLY A 121 -7.25 -8.86 -15.66
N LEU A 122 -6.00 -8.44 -15.70
CA LEU A 122 -5.61 -7.07 -15.36
C LEU A 122 -5.64 -6.20 -16.61
N PRO A 123 -6.23 -5.00 -16.55
CA PRO A 123 -6.09 -4.02 -17.62
C PRO A 123 -4.64 -3.55 -17.74
N PRO A 124 -4.27 -2.83 -18.81
CA PRO A 124 -2.95 -2.18 -18.91
C PRO A 124 -2.67 -1.27 -17.71
N LEU A 125 -1.52 -1.49 -17.05
CA LEU A 125 -1.08 -0.73 -15.88
C LEU A 125 0.22 0.02 -16.23
N GLN A 126 0.11 1.27 -16.66
CA GLN A 126 1.24 2.10 -17.11
C GLN A 126 1.40 3.36 -16.27
N THR A 127 0.30 3.93 -15.81
CA THR A 127 0.26 5.18 -15.07
C THR A 127 -0.16 4.95 -13.62
N GLU A 128 0.08 5.93 -12.76
CA GLU A 128 -0.37 5.85 -11.37
C GLU A 128 -1.87 5.58 -11.25
N SER A 129 -2.67 6.23 -12.10
CA SER A 129 -4.13 6.03 -12.11
C SER A 129 -4.55 4.60 -12.45
N ASP A 130 -3.73 3.85 -13.20
CA ASP A 130 -4.02 2.45 -13.51
C ASP A 130 -3.88 1.55 -12.28
N PHE A 131 -2.87 1.80 -11.45
CA PHE A 131 -2.66 0.99 -10.25
C PHE A 131 -3.75 1.20 -9.19
N TRP A 132 -4.43 2.35 -9.19
CA TRP A 132 -5.62 2.55 -8.35
C TRP A 132 -6.78 1.64 -8.74
N LEU A 133 -6.81 1.15 -9.99
CA LEU A 133 -7.83 0.20 -10.44
C LEU A 133 -7.71 -1.16 -9.75
N VAL A 134 -6.51 -1.59 -9.35
CA VAL A 134 -6.29 -2.95 -8.82
C VAL A 134 -7.16 -3.24 -7.59
N PRO A 135 -7.10 -2.48 -6.49
CA PRO A 135 -7.98 -2.74 -5.35
C PRO A 135 -9.47 -2.49 -5.67
N LEU A 136 -9.79 -1.57 -6.58
CA LEU A 136 -11.16 -1.27 -6.97
C LEU A 136 -11.80 -2.38 -7.80
N LEU A 137 -11.07 -2.95 -8.76
CA LEU A 137 -11.55 -4.09 -9.55
C LEU A 137 -11.71 -5.34 -8.69
N ALA A 138 -10.77 -5.59 -7.77
CA ALA A 138 -10.94 -6.66 -6.81
C ALA A 138 -12.21 -6.48 -5.97
N GLN A 139 -12.46 -5.26 -5.46
CA GLN A 139 -13.67 -4.93 -4.72
C GLN A 139 -14.94 -5.11 -5.57
N TYR A 140 -14.93 -4.67 -6.82
CA TYR A 140 -16.04 -4.85 -7.75
C TYR A 140 -16.37 -6.33 -7.95
N ASN A 141 -15.36 -7.19 -7.99
CA ASN A 141 -15.51 -8.64 -8.12
C ASN A 141 -15.78 -9.35 -6.78
N GLY A 142 -16.06 -8.62 -5.70
CA GLY A 142 -16.43 -9.16 -4.39
C GLY A 142 -15.26 -9.55 -3.49
N TYR A 143 -14.04 -9.12 -3.82
CA TYR A 143 -12.85 -9.41 -3.03
C TYR A 143 -12.41 -8.21 -2.18
N ALA A 144 -11.88 -8.51 -1.00
CA ALA A 144 -11.30 -7.52 -0.09
C ALA A 144 -9.81 -7.29 -0.37
N SER A 145 -9.34 -6.13 0.06
CA SER A 145 -7.90 -5.82 0.14
C SER A 145 -7.46 -5.87 1.61
N ALA A 146 -6.30 -6.46 1.86
CA ALA A 146 -5.69 -6.57 3.18
C ALA A 146 -4.18 -6.28 3.15
N THR A 147 -3.51 -6.40 4.27
CA THR A 147 -2.06 -6.25 4.36
C THR A 147 -1.39 -7.57 4.71
N PHE A 148 -0.19 -7.82 4.17
CA PHE A 148 0.63 -8.99 4.50
C PHE A 148 1.58 -8.72 5.68
N GLU A 149 1.42 -7.60 6.38
CA GLU A 149 2.28 -7.20 7.48
C GLU A 149 1.56 -7.24 8.81
N THR A 150 2.29 -7.64 9.83
CA THR A 150 1.86 -7.51 11.22
C THR A 150 1.96 -6.07 11.71
N ALA A 151 1.23 -5.74 12.76
CA ALA A 151 1.32 -4.43 13.41
C ALA A 151 2.76 -4.09 13.86
N ALA A 152 3.53 -5.09 14.31
CA ALA A 152 4.93 -4.91 14.71
C ALA A 152 5.84 -4.55 13.52
N GLN A 153 5.66 -5.22 12.38
CA GLN A 153 6.40 -4.91 11.15
C GLN A 153 6.05 -3.51 10.64
N CYS A 154 4.77 -3.14 10.68
CA CYS A 154 4.31 -1.80 10.32
C CYS A 154 4.95 -0.73 11.22
N ALA A 155 4.98 -0.96 12.55
CA ALA A 155 5.61 -0.03 13.50
C ALA A 155 7.11 0.12 13.25
N ALA A 156 7.84 -0.99 13.06
CA ALA A 156 9.28 -0.95 12.77
C ALA A 156 9.58 -0.16 11.47
N ARG A 157 8.73 -0.27 10.45
CA ARG A 157 8.88 0.53 9.22
C ARG A 157 8.54 1.99 9.42
N ALA A 158 7.56 2.31 10.25
CA ALA A 158 7.25 3.69 10.61
C ALA A 158 8.44 4.38 11.30
N ASP A 159 9.13 3.67 12.20
CA ASP A 159 10.35 4.18 12.84
C ASP A 159 11.47 4.48 11.83
N VAL A 160 11.64 3.62 10.81
CA VAL A 160 12.60 3.86 9.71
C VAL A 160 12.21 5.10 8.89
N LEU A 161 10.92 5.28 8.63
CA LEU A 161 10.41 6.46 7.91
C LEU A 161 10.65 7.73 8.73
N ASP A 162 10.35 7.72 10.01
CA ASP A 162 10.56 8.85 10.90
C ASP A 162 12.04 9.23 11.00
N ALA A 163 12.93 8.22 11.08
CA ALA A 163 14.37 8.44 11.06
C ALA A 163 14.85 9.05 9.73
N ALA A 164 14.34 8.57 8.60
CA ALA A 164 14.67 9.10 7.27
C ALA A 164 14.16 10.53 7.07
N LEU A 165 12.96 10.85 7.55
CA LEU A 165 12.40 12.19 7.56
C LEU A 165 13.20 13.16 8.45
N ALA A 166 13.64 12.69 9.60
CA ALA A 166 14.49 13.47 10.51
C ALA A 166 15.83 13.78 9.85
N ALA A 167 16.44 12.80 9.17
CA ALA A 167 17.71 12.99 8.45
C ALA A 167 17.59 14.00 7.28
N GLN A 168 16.47 14.01 6.57
CA GLN A 168 16.24 14.97 5.47
C GLN A 168 15.97 16.40 5.92
N ARG A 169 15.39 16.58 7.10
CA ARG A 169 15.01 17.89 7.63
C ARG A 169 16.12 18.63 8.37
N GLY A 170 17.30 18.01 8.51
CA GLY A 170 18.43 18.57 9.28
C GLY A 170 18.25 18.48 10.80
N VAL A 171 19.19 19.10 11.55
CA VAL A 171 19.33 18.92 13.00
C VAL A 171 18.12 19.42 13.83
N GLY A 172 17.37 20.39 13.35
CA GLY A 172 16.25 20.98 14.08
C GLY A 172 15.10 20.03 14.46
N PRO A 173 14.66 19.13 13.59
CA PRO A 173 13.64 18.12 13.92
C PRO A 173 14.13 16.98 14.78
N VAL A 174 15.43 16.64 14.75
CA VAL A 174 16.02 15.62 15.63
C VAL A 174 15.84 16.02 17.10
N PHE A 175 16.04 17.29 17.42
CA PHE A 175 15.79 17.80 18.78
C PHE A 175 14.31 17.75 19.17
N ARG A 176 13.37 17.94 18.23
CA ARG A 176 11.93 17.79 18.51
C ARG A 176 11.53 16.33 18.73
N LEU A 177 12.12 15.40 17.97
CA LEU A 177 11.88 13.97 18.17
C LEU A 177 12.46 13.50 19.52
N MET A 178 13.69 13.86 19.84
CA MET A 178 14.30 13.59 21.15
C MET A 178 13.47 14.16 22.30
N GLY A 179 12.98 15.39 22.16
CA GLY A 179 12.11 16.03 23.15
C GLY A 179 10.79 15.28 23.36
N ARG A 180 10.18 14.74 22.31
CA ARG A 180 8.98 13.91 22.39
C ARG A 180 9.25 12.56 23.07
N THR A 181 10.33 11.89 22.71
CA THR A 181 10.71 10.58 23.29
C THR A 181 11.01 10.73 24.78
N VAL A 182 11.76 11.75 25.18
CA VAL A 182 12.06 12.07 26.58
C VAL A 182 10.77 12.42 27.35
N LYS A 183 9.90 13.22 26.77
CA LYS A 183 8.60 13.59 27.39
C LYS A 183 7.68 12.39 27.59
N ASN A 184 7.64 11.48 26.61
CA ASN A 184 6.86 10.25 26.72
C ASN A 184 7.45 9.27 27.74
N ALA A 185 8.77 9.14 27.83
CA ALA A 185 9.46 8.34 28.82
C ALA A 185 9.23 8.87 30.25
N LEU A 186 9.28 10.18 30.43
CA LEU A 186 8.99 10.86 31.71
C LEU A 186 7.52 10.71 32.12
N ARG A 187 6.57 10.74 31.14
CA ARG A 187 5.16 10.52 31.42
C ARG A 187 4.89 9.09 31.87
N LYS A 188 5.45 8.09 31.19
CA LYS A 188 5.36 6.67 31.59
C LYS A 188 5.93 6.43 33.00
N ARG A 189 7.06 7.06 33.34
CA ARG A 189 7.64 6.98 34.70
C ARG A 189 6.72 7.55 35.79
N LYS A 190 6.04 8.67 35.50
CA LYS A 190 5.06 9.25 36.44
C LYS A 190 3.78 8.41 36.60
N GLU A 191 3.35 7.74 35.52
CA GLU A 191 2.19 6.85 35.57
C GLU A 191 2.49 5.54 36.30
N SER A 192 3.74 5.05 36.26
CA SER A 192 4.20 3.84 36.99
C SER A 192 4.55 4.10 38.48
N ALA A 193 4.60 5.37 38.91
CA ALA A 193 4.92 5.78 40.29
C ALA A 193 3.69 6.22 41.08
N ARG A 194 2.50 6.05 40.50
CA ARG A 194 1.17 6.20 41.14
C ARG A 194 0.49 4.84 41.30
#